data_e2b09f464787759cfe803d09f6787d16
#
_entry.id   e2b09f464787759cfe803d09f6787d16
#
_cell.length_a   1.000
_cell.length_b   1.000
_cell.length_c   1.000
_cell.angle_alpha   90.00
_cell.angle_beta   90.00
_cell.angle_gamma   90.00
#
_symmetry.space_group_name_H-M   'P 1'
#
loop_
_entity.id
_entity.type
_entity.pdbx_description
1 polymer ?
#
loop_
_entity_poly.entity_id
_entity_poly.type
_entity_poly.pdbx_seq_one_letter_code
_entity_poly.pdbx_strand_id
1 'polypeptide(L)'
;MPVKTQIIHDSLLGLAAAIIFISLSDSSSVFAQLNQQTFTTQMSGGEEVPSVSTTSTGTAEFNLGSGGGIDYQVSVTGVSNVTSVSINSGNVGENGPVIVTLFRPNASADLANDVQAGGTITSSDLEGPMQGKAISDLVSAMSSGVTYVNVNTQANPDGEIRGQI
;
A
#
# COMPACT_ATOMS: atom_id res chain seq x y z
N MET A 1 39.63 -85.32 5.73
CA MET A 1 38.31 -84.90 6.16
C MET A 1 38.17 -83.43 5.88
N PRO A 2 37.28 -83.01 4.95
CA PRO A 2 37.20 -81.59 4.61
C PRO A 2 36.25 -80.83 5.50
N VAL A 3 36.68 -79.72 6.00
CA VAL A 3 35.90 -78.74 6.73
C VAL A 3 35.13 -77.91 5.76
N LYS A 4 33.78 -77.89 5.92
CA LYS A 4 32.88 -77.07 5.13
C LYS A 4 32.96 -75.61 5.61
N THR A 5 33.37 -74.73 4.73
CA THR A 5 33.25 -73.29 4.87
C THR A 5 31.85 -72.85 4.52
N GLN A 6 31.15 -72.26 5.48
CA GLN A 6 29.81 -71.67 5.31
C GLN A 6 29.97 -70.23 4.96
N ILE A 7 29.46 -69.83 3.80
CA ILE A 7 29.49 -68.44 3.33
C ILE A 7 28.22 -67.78 3.89
N ILE A 8 28.42 -66.79 4.74
CA ILE A 8 27.37 -65.91 5.24
C ILE A 8 27.20 -64.78 4.20
N HIS A 9 26.03 -64.67 3.62
CA HIS A 9 25.66 -63.53 2.77
C HIS A 9 25.20 -62.42 3.69
N ASP A 10 26.10 -61.42 3.92
CA ASP A 10 25.74 -60.15 4.50
C ASP A 10 25.19 -59.26 3.41
N SER A 11 23.89 -58.99 3.51
CA SER A 11 23.17 -58.01 2.70
C SER A 11 23.56 -56.63 3.18
N LEU A 12 24.47 -55.95 2.47
CA LEU A 12 24.69 -54.54 2.67
C LEU A 12 23.50 -53.76 2.15
N LEU A 13 22.65 -53.27 3.06
CA LEU A 13 21.72 -52.19 2.78
C LEU A 13 22.54 -50.91 2.54
N GLY A 14 22.64 -50.51 1.28
CA GLY A 14 23.20 -49.24 0.89
C GLY A 14 22.30 -48.08 1.38
N LEU A 15 22.74 -47.41 2.42
CA LEU A 15 22.13 -46.15 2.88
C LEU A 15 22.58 -45.05 1.90
N ALA A 16 21.76 -44.75 0.89
CA ALA A 16 21.98 -43.60 0.04
C ALA A 16 21.72 -42.33 0.82
N ALA A 17 22.79 -41.71 1.32
CA ALA A 17 22.72 -40.37 1.86
C ALA A 17 22.41 -39.39 0.74
N ALA A 18 21.13 -38.98 0.61
CA ALA A 18 20.76 -37.87 -0.24
C ALA A 18 21.32 -36.58 0.37
N ILE A 19 22.43 -36.12 -0.17
CA ILE A 19 22.95 -34.77 0.14
C ILE A 19 22.00 -33.79 -0.53
N ILE A 20 21.10 -33.20 0.24
CA ILE A 20 20.29 -32.08 -0.17
C ILE A 20 21.22 -30.87 -0.24
N PHE A 21 21.68 -30.52 -1.45
CA PHE A 21 22.28 -29.22 -1.71
C PHE A 21 21.17 -28.17 -1.61
N ILE A 22 20.98 -27.59 -0.45
CA ILE A 22 20.25 -26.35 -0.29
C ILE A 22 21.15 -25.27 -0.87
N SER A 23 20.87 -24.86 -2.10
CA SER A 23 21.55 -23.72 -2.70
C SER A 23 21.14 -22.46 -1.93
N LEU A 24 22.09 -21.86 -1.22
CA LEU A 24 21.93 -20.59 -0.48
C LEU A 24 21.83 -19.36 -1.41
N SER A 25 21.33 -19.50 -2.63
CA SER A 25 21.33 -18.41 -3.62
C SER A 25 20.10 -17.51 -3.58
N ASP A 26 19.06 -17.79 -2.76
CA ASP A 26 17.81 -17.04 -2.81
C ASP A 26 17.50 -16.20 -1.55
N SER A 27 18.43 -16.09 -0.61
CA SER A 27 18.21 -15.31 0.62
C SER A 27 18.02 -13.80 0.35
N SER A 28 18.63 -13.30 -0.73
CA SER A 28 18.53 -11.87 -1.10
C SER A 28 17.14 -11.48 -1.61
N SER A 29 16.46 -12.39 -2.30
CA SER A 29 15.13 -12.16 -2.88
C SER A 29 14.05 -12.12 -1.79
N VAL A 30 14.20 -12.95 -0.76
CA VAL A 30 13.25 -13.01 0.36
C VAL A 30 13.33 -11.77 1.24
N PHE A 31 14.54 -11.22 1.45
CA PHE A 31 14.72 -9.99 2.21
C PHE A 31 14.24 -8.74 1.46
N ALA A 32 14.33 -8.72 0.13
CA ALA A 32 13.81 -7.63 -0.70
C ALA A 32 12.26 -7.59 -0.68
N GLN A 33 11.61 -8.73 -0.56
CA GLN A 33 10.15 -8.84 -0.54
C GLN A 33 9.54 -8.51 0.84
N LEU A 34 10.32 -8.56 1.92
CA LEU A 34 9.87 -8.23 3.27
C LEU A 34 9.73 -6.73 3.54
N ASN A 35 10.23 -5.87 2.64
CA ASN A 35 10.18 -4.41 2.79
C ASN A 35 9.20 -3.69 1.87
N GLN A 36 8.43 -4.41 1.06
CA GLN A 36 7.39 -3.80 0.21
C GLN A 36 6.05 -3.86 0.95
N GLN A 37 5.79 -2.85 1.75
CA GLN A 37 4.47 -2.66 2.36
C GLN A 37 3.58 -1.94 1.35
N THR A 38 2.45 -2.57 1.00
CA THR A 38 1.44 -2.03 0.09
C THR A 38 0.17 -1.77 0.87
N PHE A 39 -0.42 -0.59 0.66
CA PHE A 39 -1.75 -0.25 1.15
C PHE A 39 -2.66 0.00 -0.03
N THR A 40 -3.89 -0.44 0.05
CA THR A 40 -4.91 -0.22 -0.98
C THR A 40 -6.21 0.21 -0.34
N THR A 41 -6.96 1.09 -1.01
CA THR A 41 -8.29 1.46 -0.57
C THR A 41 -9.23 1.68 -1.74
N GLN A 42 -10.51 1.44 -1.51
CA GLN A 42 -11.60 1.81 -2.41
C GLN A 42 -12.36 2.99 -1.81
N MET A 43 -12.72 3.95 -2.64
CA MET A 43 -13.39 5.18 -2.22
C MET A 43 -14.83 5.19 -2.70
N SER A 44 -15.76 5.60 -1.85
CA SER A 44 -17.17 5.81 -2.17
C SER A 44 -17.77 6.94 -1.34
N GLY A 45 -18.90 7.50 -1.79
CA GLY A 45 -19.61 8.53 -1.03
C GLY A 45 -20.24 8.00 0.26
N GLY A 46 -20.48 6.68 0.35
CA GLY A 46 -20.99 6.05 1.56
C GLY A 46 -20.03 6.07 2.74
N GLU A 47 -18.71 6.16 2.47
CA GLU A 47 -17.66 6.25 3.48
C GLU A 47 -17.42 7.68 3.98
N GLU A 48 -18.01 8.69 3.33
CA GLU A 48 -17.92 10.08 3.78
C GLU A 48 -18.65 10.33 5.09
N VAL A 49 -18.25 11.40 5.79
CA VAL A 49 -18.84 11.81 7.07
C VAL A 49 -19.21 13.30 7.02
N PRO A 50 -20.51 13.61 6.89
CA PRO A 50 -21.66 12.72 6.65
C PRO A 50 -21.60 12.07 5.26
N SER A 51 -22.26 10.92 5.09
CA SER A 51 -22.27 10.20 3.82
C SER A 51 -22.86 11.03 2.67
N VAL A 52 -22.25 10.91 1.49
CA VAL A 52 -22.65 11.61 0.26
C VAL A 52 -23.31 10.62 -0.70
N SER A 53 -24.48 11.00 -1.22
CA SER A 53 -25.18 10.21 -2.24
C SER A 53 -24.61 10.54 -3.62
N THR A 54 -23.66 9.74 -4.07
CA THR A 54 -22.98 9.86 -5.37
C THR A 54 -22.77 8.49 -6.00
N THR A 55 -22.58 8.46 -7.31
CA THR A 55 -22.15 7.26 -8.07
C THR A 55 -20.65 7.27 -8.35
N SER A 56 -19.95 8.30 -7.89
CA SER A 56 -18.51 8.43 -8.01
C SER A 56 -17.80 7.33 -7.23
N THR A 57 -16.72 6.82 -7.77
CA THR A 57 -15.88 5.80 -7.13
C THR A 57 -14.41 6.08 -7.37
N GLY A 58 -13.56 5.51 -6.54
CA GLY A 58 -12.12 5.61 -6.73
C GLY A 58 -11.36 4.47 -6.08
N THR A 59 -10.10 4.37 -6.45
CA THR A 59 -9.13 3.45 -5.84
C THR A 59 -7.83 4.18 -5.60
N ALA A 60 -7.14 3.82 -4.55
CA ALA A 60 -5.78 4.28 -4.31
C ALA A 60 -4.89 3.12 -3.87
N GLU A 61 -3.65 3.15 -4.32
CA GLU A 61 -2.59 2.20 -3.96
C GLU A 61 -1.35 2.97 -3.53
N PHE A 62 -0.72 2.50 -2.47
CA PHE A 62 0.49 3.09 -1.89
C PHE A 62 1.51 1.98 -1.65
N ASN A 63 2.70 2.13 -2.21
CA ASN A 63 3.78 1.17 -2.11
C ASN A 63 4.99 1.81 -1.45
N LEU A 64 5.48 1.25 -0.35
CA LEU A 64 6.71 1.71 0.26
C LEU A 64 7.89 1.39 -0.67
N GLY A 65 8.48 2.44 -1.25
CA GLY A 65 9.60 2.31 -2.18
C GLY A 65 10.94 2.06 -1.47
N SER A 66 11.85 1.40 -2.18
CA SER A 66 13.22 1.14 -1.68
C SER A 66 14.04 2.43 -1.42
N GLY A 67 13.59 3.56 -1.96
CA GLY A 67 14.17 4.90 -1.76
C GLY A 67 13.71 5.61 -0.49
N GLY A 68 12.85 4.98 0.34
CA GLY A 68 12.33 5.57 1.58
C GLY A 68 11.16 6.54 1.38
N GLY A 69 10.60 6.64 0.17
CA GLY A 69 9.35 7.32 -0.14
C GLY A 69 8.20 6.32 -0.30
N ILE A 70 6.98 6.83 -0.44
CA ILE A 70 5.79 6.02 -0.75
C ILE A 70 5.34 6.37 -2.16
N ASP A 71 5.46 5.42 -3.09
CA ASP A 71 4.91 5.56 -4.43
C ASP A 71 3.40 5.36 -4.37
N TYR A 72 2.64 6.24 -5.02
CA TYR A 72 1.19 6.16 -5.02
C TYR A 72 0.60 6.22 -6.42
N GLN A 73 -0.56 5.59 -6.55
CA GLN A 73 -1.48 5.74 -7.68
C GLN A 73 -2.89 5.94 -7.17
N VAL A 74 -3.59 6.93 -7.72
CA VAL A 74 -5.00 7.22 -7.44
C VAL A 74 -5.76 7.28 -8.75
N SER A 75 -6.89 6.59 -8.80
CA SER A 75 -7.84 6.63 -9.92
C SER A 75 -9.22 6.97 -9.38
N VAL A 76 -9.83 8.02 -9.91
CA VAL A 76 -11.17 8.48 -9.52
C VAL A 76 -12.02 8.62 -10.78
N THR A 77 -13.22 8.08 -10.76
CA THR A 77 -14.15 8.08 -11.90
C THR A 77 -15.56 8.51 -11.49
N GLY A 78 -16.27 9.11 -12.44
CA GLY A 78 -17.64 9.60 -12.24
C GLY A 78 -17.71 10.88 -11.42
N VAL A 79 -16.59 11.57 -11.20
CA VAL A 79 -16.53 12.86 -10.52
C VAL A 79 -16.43 14.01 -11.50
N SER A 80 -16.88 15.19 -11.05
CA SER A 80 -16.75 16.43 -11.79
C SER A 80 -16.24 17.54 -10.89
N ASN A 81 -15.43 18.44 -11.46
CA ASN A 81 -14.92 19.60 -10.77
C ASN A 81 -14.13 19.26 -9.49
N VAL A 82 -13.24 18.28 -9.58
CA VAL A 82 -12.35 17.90 -8.46
C VAL A 82 -11.47 19.08 -8.09
N THR A 83 -11.42 19.41 -6.82
CA THR A 83 -10.62 20.50 -6.26
C THR A 83 -9.35 20.00 -5.58
N SER A 84 -9.38 18.77 -5.02
CA SER A 84 -8.20 18.12 -4.46
C SER A 84 -8.43 16.63 -4.23
N VAL A 85 -7.33 15.88 -4.16
CA VAL A 85 -7.26 14.54 -3.59
C VAL A 85 -6.16 14.56 -2.53
N SER A 86 -6.46 14.07 -1.34
CA SER A 86 -5.54 14.12 -0.20
C SER A 86 -5.59 12.87 0.66
N ILE A 87 -4.52 12.63 1.42
CA ILE A 87 -4.57 11.76 2.58
C ILE A 87 -4.84 12.62 3.80
N ASN A 88 -5.81 12.18 4.60
CA ASN A 88 -6.19 12.83 5.84
C ASN A 88 -5.96 11.90 7.03
N SER A 89 -5.77 12.47 8.21
CA SER A 89 -5.71 11.72 9.48
C SER A 89 -7.10 11.62 10.09
N GLY A 90 -7.53 10.41 10.46
CA GLY A 90 -8.83 10.15 11.10
C GLY A 90 -9.17 8.68 11.13
N ASN A 91 -9.90 8.26 12.15
CA ASN A 91 -10.46 6.91 12.22
C ASN A 91 -11.67 6.75 11.27
N VAL A 92 -12.12 5.52 11.09
CA VAL A 92 -13.37 5.25 10.39
C VAL A 92 -14.52 6.05 11.04
N GLY A 93 -15.25 6.81 10.22
CA GLY A 93 -16.36 7.65 10.70
C GLY A 93 -15.96 8.97 11.34
N GLU A 94 -14.68 9.37 11.26
CA GLU A 94 -14.18 10.64 11.79
C GLU A 94 -13.51 11.46 10.70
N ASN A 95 -13.81 12.75 10.61
CA ASN A 95 -13.09 13.69 9.76
C ASN A 95 -11.87 14.24 10.48
N GLY A 96 -10.80 14.45 9.73
CA GLY A 96 -9.57 15.00 10.26
C GLY A 96 -8.75 15.79 9.25
N PRO A 97 -7.65 16.39 9.70
CA PRO A 97 -6.86 17.29 8.87
C PRO A 97 -6.13 16.56 7.74
N VAL A 98 -5.87 17.29 6.65
CA VAL A 98 -4.98 16.86 5.57
C VAL A 98 -3.57 16.65 6.12
N ILE A 99 -2.95 15.55 5.71
CA ILE A 99 -1.56 15.20 6.05
C ILE A 99 -0.66 15.03 4.83
N VAL A 100 -1.26 14.80 3.63
CA VAL A 100 -0.57 14.81 2.34
C VAL A 100 -1.55 15.24 1.25
N THR A 101 -1.16 16.18 0.39
CA THR A 101 -1.89 16.48 -0.85
C THR A 101 -1.35 15.61 -1.99
N LEU A 102 -2.20 14.74 -2.57
CA LEU A 102 -1.85 13.85 -3.68
C LEU A 102 -2.08 14.49 -5.05
N PHE A 103 -3.16 15.28 -5.15
CA PHE A 103 -3.53 15.96 -6.39
C PHE A 103 -4.24 17.27 -6.07
N ARG A 104 -3.90 18.29 -6.86
CA ARG A 104 -4.61 19.56 -6.89
C ARG A 104 -4.55 20.11 -8.32
N PRO A 105 -5.68 20.45 -8.96
CA PRO A 105 -5.64 21.06 -10.29
C PRO A 105 -4.89 22.38 -10.27
N ASN A 106 -4.19 22.67 -11.37
CA ASN A 106 -3.52 23.96 -11.53
C ASN A 106 -4.56 25.08 -11.61
N ALA A 107 -4.28 26.22 -10.99
CA ALA A 107 -5.20 27.37 -10.92
C ALA A 107 -5.64 27.93 -12.28
N SER A 108 -4.97 27.56 -13.39
CA SER A 108 -5.28 28.00 -14.75
C SER A 108 -5.92 26.89 -15.61
N ALA A 109 -6.13 25.70 -15.07
CA ALA A 109 -6.76 24.61 -15.77
C ALA A 109 -8.25 24.50 -15.37
N ASP A 110 -9.08 24.03 -16.29
CA ASP A 110 -10.42 23.58 -15.95
C ASP A 110 -10.34 22.56 -14.82
N LEU A 111 -11.30 22.63 -13.90
CA LEU A 111 -11.39 21.66 -12.79
C LEU A 111 -11.41 20.25 -13.36
N ALA A 112 -10.62 19.37 -12.77
CA ALA A 112 -10.47 18.01 -13.27
C ALA A 112 -11.78 17.23 -13.15
N ASN A 113 -12.15 16.56 -14.26
CA ASN A 113 -13.15 15.50 -14.24
C ASN A 113 -12.37 14.20 -14.38
N ASP A 114 -12.72 13.20 -13.58
CA ASP A 114 -12.00 11.94 -13.48
C ASP A 114 -10.47 12.16 -13.26
N VAL A 115 -9.95 11.69 -12.17
CA VAL A 115 -8.54 11.94 -11.80
C VAL A 115 -7.75 10.66 -11.92
N GLN A 116 -6.61 10.76 -12.62
CA GLN A 116 -5.54 9.78 -12.61
C GLN A 116 -4.29 10.51 -12.10
N ALA A 117 -3.87 10.22 -10.88
CA ALA A 117 -2.70 10.85 -10.27
C ALA A 117 -1.74 9.79 -9.73
N GLY A 118 -0.45 10.07 -9.85
CA GLY A 118 0.60 9.20 -9.31
C GLY A 118 1.86 9.98 -9.06
N GLY A 119 2.66 9.51 -8.14
CA GLY A 119 3.92 10.14 -7.74
C GLY A 119 4.55 9.41 -6.57
N THR A 120 5.51 10.08 -5.94
CA THR A 120 6.20 9.60 -4.74
C THR A 120 6.02 10.60 -3.61
N ILE A 121 5.48 10.16 -2.49
CA ILE A 121 5.39 10.95 -1.25
C ILE A 121 6.73 10.88 -0.53
N THR A 122 7.27 12.02 -0.19
CA THR A 122 8.50 12.17 0.60
C THR A 122 8.18 12.91 1.91
N SER A 123 9.14 12.99 2.81
CA SER A 123 8.95 13.73 4.07
C SER A 123 8.66 15.23 3.87
N SER A 124 9.04 15.80 2.73
CA SER A 124 8.74 17.20 2.39
C SER A 124 7.28 17.44 1.99
N ASP A 125 6.54 16.37 1.63
CA ASP A 125 5.15 16.44 1.22
C ASP A 125 4.18 16.25 2.41
N LEU A 126 4.74 15.97 3.60
CA LEU A 126 3.97 15.85 4.83
C LEU A 126 3.55 17.22 5.33
N GLU A 127 2.25 17.38 5.61
CA GLU A 127 1.65 18.64 6.03
C GLU A 127 0.77 18.49 7.27
N GLY A 128 0.25 19.61 7.78
CA GLY A 128 -0.58 19.63 8.98
C GLY A 128 0.10 18.96 10.18
N PRO A 129 -0.56 18.05 10.88
CA PRO A 129 0.00 17.37 12.05
C PRO A 129 1.19 16.43 11.73
N MET A 130 1.42 16.13 10.45
CA MET A 130 2.54 15.31 9.98
C MET A 130 3.73 16.15 9.51
N GLN A 131 3.61 17.47 9.42
CA GLN A 131 4.70 18.34 8.96
C GLN A 131 5.96 18.14 9.80
N GLY A 132 7.09 17.89 9.10
CA GLY A 132 8.40 17.66 9.74
C GLY A 132 8.60 16.27 10.33
N LYS A 133 7.63 15.36 10.17
CA LYS A 133 7.77 13.96 10.55
C LYS A 133 8.47 13.13 9.47
N ALA A 134 8.83 11.90 9.82
CA ALA A 134 9.42 10.95 8.88
C ALA A 134 8.34 10.19 8.10
N ILE A 135 8.70 9.63 6.93
CA ILE A 135 7.80 8.75 6.15
C ILE A 135 7.39 7.53 6.97
N SER A 136 8.24 7.01 7.86
CA SER A 136 7.90 5.92 8.78
C SER A 136 6.72 6.23 9.69
N ASP A 137 6.52 7.51 10.05
CA ASP A 137 5.36 7.93 10.86
C ASP A 137 4.07 7.84 10.05
N LEU A 138 4.11 8.23 8.77
CA LEU A 138 2.98 8.07 7.84
C LEU A 138 2.66 6.59 7.62
N VAL A 139 3.67 5.75 7.37
CA VAL A 139 3.51 4.29 7.23
C VAL A 139 2.87 3.69 8.48
N SER A 140 3.29 4.13 9.66
CA SER A 140 2.73 3.67 10.93
C SER A 140 1.26 4.08 11.10
N ALA A 141 0.89 5.29 10.70
CA ALA A 141 -0.49 5.77 10.72
C ALA A 141 -1.38 4.99 9.74
N MET A 142 -0.89 4.74 8.51
CA MET A 142 -1.58 3.89 7.53
C MET A 142 -1.77 2.47 8.06
N SER A 143 -0.71 1.86 8.61
CA SER A 143 -0.78 0.51 9.20
C SER A 143 -1.74 0.39 10.37
N SER A 144 -1.99 1.51 11.07
CA SER A 144 -2.91 1.57 12.21
C SER A 144 -4.36 1.84 11.79
N GLY A 145 -4.63 2.07 10.49
CA GLY A 145 -5.97 2.37 10.01
C GLY A 145 -6.51 3.74 10.44
N VAL A 146 -5.63 4.70 10.73
CA VAL A 146 -6.00 6.05 11.17
C VAL A 146 -5.76 7.10 10.09
N THR A 147 -5.79 6.68 8.83
CA THR A 147 -5.67 7.54 7.66
C THR A 147 -6.70 7.16 6.60
N TYR A 148 -7.10 8.12 5.79
CA TYR A 148 -8.03 7.90 4.70
C TYR A 148 -7.69 8.79 3.49
N VAL A 149 -8.05 8.34 2.30
CA VAL A 149 -8.03 9.18 1.10
C VAL A 149 -9.36 9.91 1.00
N ASN A 150 -9.30 11.20 0.70
CA ASN A 150 -10.45 12.07 0.50
C ASN A 150 -10.38 12.75 -0.88
N VAL A 151 -11.49 12.79 -1.59
CA VAL A 151 -11.64 13.50 -2.86
C VAL A 151 -12.64 14.62 -2.68
N ASN A 152 -12.17 15.85 -2.80
CA ASN A 152 -13.01 17.04 -2.68
C ASN A 152 -13.42 17.54 -4.08
N THR A 153 -14.63 18.02 -4.20
CA THR A 153 -15.18 18.63 -5.42
C THR A 153 -15.75 20.01 -5.11
N GLN A 154 -16.13 20.76 -6.17
CA GLN A 154 -16.85 22.03 -5.94
C GLN A 154 -18.22 21.81 -5.31
N ALA A 155 -18.89 20.71 -5.61
CA ALA A 155 -20.22 20.39 -5.07
C ALA A 155 -20.13 19.91 -3.61
N ASN A 156 -19.07 19.15 -3.29
CA ASN A 156 -18.80 18.58 -1.99
C ASN A 156 -17.39 18.99 -1.53
N PRO A 157 -17.22 20.23 -1.03
CA PRO A 157 -15.90 20.75 -0.66
C PRO A 157 -15.28 20.07 0.55
N ASP A 158 -16.07 19.39 1.39
CA ASP A 158 -15.61 18.61 2.54
C ASP A 158 -15.29 17.15 2.17
N GLY A 159 -15.78 16.66 1.02
CA GLY A 159 -15.53 15.33 0.47
C GLY A 159 -16.68 14.84 -0.39
N GLU A 160 -16.38 14.28 -1.55
CA GLU A 160 -17.30 13.61 -2.46
C GLU A 160 -17.26 12.09 -2.27
N ILE A 161 -16.05 11.54 -2.18
CA ILE A 161 -15.78 10.13 -1.92
C ILE A 161 -14.56 9.97 -1.02
N ARG A 162 -14.64 8.97 -0.15
CA ARG A 162 -13.62 8.65 0.84
C ARG A 162 -13.32 7.15 0.85
N GLY A 163 -12.09 6.77 1.24
CA GLY A 163 -11.72 5.39 1.50
C GLY A 163 -10.69 5.30 2.62
N GLN A 164 -10.94 4.47 3.64
CA GLN A 164 -10.00 4.24 4.73
C GLN A 164 -8.81 3.42 4.26
N ILE A 165 -7.59 3.79 4.72
CA ILE A 165 -6.35 3.08 4.43
C ILE A 165 -6.00 2.18 5.61
#